data_1dde9569033e2b8d6f9729b1d5c2e6da
#
_entry.id   1dde9569033e2b8d6f9729b1d5c2e6da
#
_cell.length_a   1.000
_cell.length_b   1.000
_cell.length_c   1.000
_cell.angle_alpha   90.00
_cell.angle_beta   90.00
_cell.angle_gamma   90.00
#
_symmetry.space_group_name_H-M   'P 1'
#
loop_
_entity.id
_entity.type
_entity.pdbx_description
1 polymer ?
#
loop_
_entity_poly.entity_id
_entity_poly.type
_entity_poly.pdbx_seq_one_letter_code
_entity_poly.pdbx_strand_id
1 'polypeptide(L)'
;AGGIAGFLLTGGYWCWFLWKNYSNPILPYYNTAFRSPWVVTDNFRDNGGVPRTVLTGLSYPFQWLIGLHPTSHSPLRDARFALLSVMVPLCLLAMLWKVLRKRDNPEKAASEQLISTNYFWLLLLFSVFSYVLWIRTFAIYRYLLPLDLISGLILLLTLDRLISNSSRKVIVFVLLAVFSIAWSKPFPRERIPYRRKDWFGVQLSPTASAPNTLFVILQHGPLGYIVPFLPDSDRVIRINGNMPLQPNTHLGQEAMRLISQHTGPIRSLTEYPVDETDRALLNKFGLVLDETRCENISTSFEQVKTCLIMKKE
;
A
#
# COMPACT_ATOMS: atom_id res chain seq x y z
N ALA A 1 -17.11 -0.30 -23.09
CA ALA A 1 -16.53 -1.46 -23.84
C ALA A 1 -14.99 -1.42 -23.81
N GLY A 2 -14.32 -0.29 -24.15
CA GLY A 2 -12.86 -0.21 -24.24
C GLY A 2 -12.10 -0.53 -22.95
N GLY A 3 -12.58 -0.08 -21.78
CA GLY A 3 -11.95 -0.34 -20.49
C GLY A 3 -11.95 -1.82 -20.10
N ILE A 4 -13.04 -2.54 -20.36
CA ILE A 4 -13.13 -3.99 -20.12
C ILE A 4 -12.18 -4.74 -21.06
N ALA A 5 -12.17 -4.38 -22.34
CA ALA A 5 -11.26 -4.98 -23.32
C ALA A 5 -9.78 -4.73 -22.92
N GLY A 6 -9.42 -3.51 -22.52
CA GLY A 6 -8.09 -3.19 -22.02
C GLY A 6 -7.71 -4.01 -20.80
N PHE A 7 -8.59 -4.14 -19.82
CA PHE A 7 -8.34 -4.98 -18.64
C PHE A 7 -8.15 -6.45 -19.02
N LEU A 8 -8.98 -7.00 -19.88
CA LEU A 8 -8.86 -8.41 -20.30
C LEU A 8 -7.56 -8.67 -21.05
N LEU A 9 -7.11 -7.73 -21.89
CA LEU A 9 -5.86 -7.84 -22.63
C LEU A 9 -4.62 -7.76 -21.75
N THR A 10 -4.67 -6.96 -20.68
CA THR A 10 -3.50 -6.73 -19.80
C THR A 10 -3.50 -7.60 -18.56
N GLY A 11 -4.62 -7.72 -17.86
CA GLY A 11 -4.76 -8.41 -16.59
C GLY A 11 -5.44 -9.78 -16.67
N GLY A 12 -6.19 -10.03 -17.75
CA GLY A 12 -7.02 -11.24 -17.88
C GLY A 12 -6.22 -12.54 -17.83
N TYR A 13 -5.05 -12.58 -18.47
CA TYR A 13 -4.17 -13.75 -18.42
C TYR A 13 -3.74 -14.07 -16.98
N TRP A 14 -3.36 -13.05 -16.20
CA TRP A 14 -2.97 -13.24 -14.80
C TRP A 14 -4.14 -13.73 -13.93
N CYS A 15 -5.31 -13.14 -14.08
CA CYS A 15 -6.52 -13.59 -13.38
C CYS A 15 -6.87 -15.05 -13.74
N TRP A 16 -6.78 -15.42 -15.03
CA TRP A 16 -6.98 -16.80 -15.49
C TRP A 16 -5.94 -17.77 -14.91
N PHE A 17 -4.65 -17.39 -14.92
CA PHE A 17 -3.57 -18.18 -14.32
C PHE A 17 -3.81 -18.44 -12.84
N LEU A 18 -4.16 -17.40 -12.07
CA LEU A 18 -4.50 -17.53 -10.65
C LEU A 18 -5.73 -18.41 -10.43
N TRP A 19 -6.76 -18.23 -11.25
CA TRP A 19 -7.96 -19.05 -11.18
C TRP A 19 -7.65 -20.54 -11.41
N LYS A 20 -6.91 -20.84 -12.48
CA LYS A 20 -6.57 -22.21 -12.86
C LYS A 20 -5.72 -22.92 -11.80
N ASN A 21 -4.74 -22.24 -11.22
CA ASN A 21 -3.78 -22.86 -10.32
C ASN A 21 -4.19 -22.78 -8.84
N TYR A 22 -4.95 -21.74 -8.47
CA TYR A 22 -5.24 -21.43 -7.08
C TYR A 22 -6.73 -21.30 -6.78
N SER A 23 -7.61 -21.53 -7.75
CA SER A 23 -9.08 -21.42 -7.58
C SER A 23 -9.58 -20.05 -7.13
N ASN A 24 -8.79 -18.98 -7.35
CA ASN A 24 -9.12 -17.61 -7.00
C ASN A 24 -8.41 -16.66 -7.97
N PRO A 25 -9.14 -15.92 -8.85
CA PRO A 25 -8.53 -15.08 -9.90
C PRO A 25 -7.80 -13.85 -9.37
N ILE A 26 -7.98 -13.51 -8.11
CA ILE A 26 -7.39 -12.35 -7.46
C ILE A 26 -6.74 -12.70 -6.12
N LEU A 27 -6.30 -13.97 -5.98
CA LEU A 27 -5.63 -14.47 -4.78
C LEU A 27 -4.53 -13.48 -4.34
N PRO A 28 -4.43 -13.16 -3.03
CA PRO A 28 -5.14 -13.73 -1.86
C PRO A 28 -6.44 -13.02 -1.50
N TYR A 29 -6.89 -12.05 -2.28
CA TYR A 29 -8.06 -11.23 -1.96
C TYR A 29 -9.38 -11.98 -2.14
N TYR A 30 -10.39 -11.55 -1.38
CA TYR A 30 -11.77 -12.07 -1.42
C TYR A 30 -11.88 -13.59 -1.26
N ASN A 31 -10.98 -14.20 -0.47
CA ASN A 31 -10.97 -15.65 -0.32
C ASN A 31 -12.17 -16.22 0.44
N THR A 32 -12.94 -15.40 1.15
CA THR A 32 -14.26 -15.81 1.68
C THR A 32 -15.25 -16.15 0.57
N ALA A 33 -15.16 -15.48 -0.59
CA ALA A 33 -16.03 -15.73 -1.74
C ALA A 33 -15.51 -16.89 -2.60
N PHE A 34 -14.23 -16.90 -2.93
CA PHE A 34 -13.64 -17.90 -3.84
C PHE A 34 -13.29 -19.21 -3.16
N ARG A 35 -13.07 -19.21 -1.83
CA ARG A 35 -12.76 -20.40 -1.03
C ARG A 35 -11.58 -21.21 -1.55
N SER A 36 -10.56 -20.53 -2.02
CA SER A 36 -9.30 -21.19 -2.41
C SER A 36 -8.69 -21.93 -1.22
N PRO A 37 -8.31 -23.21 -1.37
CA PRO A 37 -7.70 -23.97 -0.30
C PRO A 37 -6.22 -23.60 -0.05
N TRP A 38 -5.65 -22.77 -0.89
CA TRP A 38 -4.24 -22.40 -0.81
C TRP A 38 -3.90 -21.47 0.35
N VAL A 39 -4.84 -20.65 0.76
CA VAL A 39 -4.68 -19.68 1.86
C VAL A 39 -5.90 -19.75 2.79
N VAL A 40 -5.82 -19.11 3.95
CA VAL A 40 -6.95 -19.01 4.89
C VAL A 40 -8.20 -18.44 4.22
N THR A 41 -9.37 -18.94 4.65
CA THR A 41 -10.67 -18.49 4.15
C THR A 41 -11.06 -17.17 4.79
N ASP A 42 -10.16 -16.19 4.71
CA ASP A 42 -10.38 -14.84 5.20
C ASP A 42 -10.17 -13.84 4.06
N ASN A 43 -10.80 -12.67 4.18
CA ASN A 43 -10.48 -11.57 3.28
C ASN A 43 -9.30 -10.81 3.86
N PHE A 44 -8.13 -10.98 3.23
CA PHE A 44 -7.00 -10.12 3.57
C PHE A 44 -7.38 -8.67 3.40
N ARG A 45 -7.24 -7.91 4.47
CA ARG A 45 -7.47 -6.48 4.50
C ARG A 45 -6.54 -5.82 5.51
N ASP A 46 -5.76 -4.88 5.04
CA ASP A 46 -5.07 -3.97 5.94
C ASP A 46 -6.08 -2.93 6.46
N ASN A 47 -6.43 -3.05 7.73
CA ASN A 47 -7.41 -2.18 8.38
C ASN A 47 -6.75 -0.99 9.12
N GLY A 48 -5.42 -0.88 9.12
CA GLY A 48 -4.70 0.11 9.91
C GLY A 48 -5.11 1.55 9.61
N GLY A 49 -5.39 1.87 8.34
CA GLY A 49 -5.84 3.19 7.91
C GLY A 49 -7.35 3.34 7.72
N VAL A 50 -8.13 2.26 7.82
CA VAL A 50 -9.58 2.31 7.54
C VAL A 50 -10.32 3.01 8.66
N PRO A 51 -11.11 4.09 8.37
CA PRO A 51 -11.78 4.85 9.40
C PRO A 51 -12.93 4.03 10.01
N ARG A 52 -13.10 4.15 11.32
CA ARG A 52 -14.20 3.50 12.06
C ARG A 52 -15.55 4.12 11.79
N THR A 53 -15.58 5.42 11.46
CA THR A 53 -16.80 6.19 11.19
C THR A 53 -16.65 7.02 9.91
N VAL A 54 -17.78 7.40 9.31
CA VAL A 54 -17.79 8.30 8.15
C VAL A 54 -17.14 9.64 8.48
N LEU A 55 -17.42 10.18 9.66
CA LEU A 55 -16.87 11.46 10.10
C LEU A 55 -15.33 11.42 10.21
N THR A 56 -14.78 10.33 10.74
CA THR A 56 -13.33 10.12 10.77
C THR A 56 -12.75 10.11 9.35
N GLY A 57 -13.41 9.44 8.41
CA GLY A 57 -12.96 9.41 7.02
C GLY A 57 -12.98 10.79 6.36
N LEU A 58 -14.04 11.57 6.60
CA LEU A 58 -14.14 12.95 6.08
C LEU A 58 -13.13 13.90 6.73
N SER A 59 -12.64 13.59 7.93
CA SER A 59 -11.63 14.40 8.61
C SER A 59 -10.20 14.16 8.16
N TYR A 60 -9.89 13.08 7.42
CA TYR A 60 -8.54 12.76 6.97
C TYR A 60 -7.82 13.87 6.21
N PRO A 61 -8.46 14.60 5.26
CA PRO A 61 -7.83 15.74 4.60
C PRO A 61 -7.33 16.81 5.58
N PHE A 62 -8.08 17.07 6.65
CA PHE A 62 -7.70 18.04 7.68
C PHE A 62 -6.64 17.49 8.64
N GLN A 63 -6.66 16.19 8.90
CA GLN A 63 -5.61 15.54 9.69
C GLN A 63 -4.26 15.59 8.96
N TRP A 64 -4.24 15.35 7.63
CA TRP A 64 -3.01 15.53 6.84
C TRP A 64 -2.53 16.99 6.81
N LEU A 65 -3.44 17.96 6.77
CA LEU A 65 -3.10 19.38 6.84
C LEU A 65 -2.29 19.70 8.10
N ILE A 66 -2.66 19.17 9.26
CA ILE A 66 -1.99 19.42 10.54
C ILE A 66 -0.84 18.46 10.84
N GLY A 67 -0.56 17.52 9.94
CA GLY A 67 0.55 16.58 10.06
C GLY A 67 0.25 15.32 10.87
N LEU A 68 -1.02 15.04 11.14
CA LEU A 68 -1.44 13.70 11.58
C LEU A 68 -1.45 12.75 10.39
N HIS A 69 -1.08 11.50 10.63
CA HIS A 69 -0.87 10.54 9.54
C HIS A 69 -1.59 9.20 9.79
N PRO A 70 -2.91 9.19 9.98
CA PRO A 70 -3.66 7.98 10.32
C PRO A 70 -3.63 6.91 9.20
N THR A 71 -3.25 7.32 7.99
CA THR A 71 -3.26 6.48 6.78
C THR A 71 -1.86 6.23 6.22
N SER A 72 -0.82 6.58 6.98
CA SER A 72 0.57 6.47 6.57
C SER A 72 1.46 6.09 7.74
N HIS A 73 2.47 5.26 7.49
CA HIS A 73 3.49 4.91 8.50
C HIS A 73 4.53 6.01 8.72
N SER A 74 4.55 7.04 7.89
CA SER A 74 5.52 8.13 7.96
C SER A 74 4.83 9.49 8.09
N PRO A 75 5.44 10.47 8.77
CA PRO A 75 4.90 11.80 8.89
C PRO A 75 4.66 12.44 7.52
N LEU A 76 3.47 12.93 7.30
CA LEU A 76 3.03 13.56 6.06
C LEU A 76 2.28 14.85 6.38
N ARG A 77 2.55 15.91 5.63
CA ARG A 77 1.68 17.10 5.57
C ARG A 77 1.25 17.37 4.15
N ASP A 78 -0.05 17.52 3.94
CA ASP A 78 -0.63 17.83 2.64
C ASP A 78 -1.84 18.75 2.81
N ALA A 79 -1.76 19.94 2.20
CA ALA A 79 -2.83 20.91 2.25
C ALA A 79 -3.87 20.75 1.14
N ARG A 80 -3.53 20.08 0.02
CA ARG A 80 -4.34 20.05 -1.20
C ARG A 80 -5.71 19.41 -0.97
N PHE A 81 -5.75 18.28 -0.27
CA PHE A 81 -7.00 17.59 0.01
C PHE A 81 -7.90 18.37 0.98
N ALA A 82 -7.33 19.09 1.95
CA ALA A 82 -8.10 19.98 2.84
C ALA A 82 -8.69 21.15 2.06
N LEU A 83 -7.91 21.78 1.17
CA LEU A 83 -8.39 22.83 0.29
C LEU A 83 -9.53 22.35 -0.61
N LEU A 84 -9.37 21.18 -1.23
CA LEU A 84 -10.43 20.56 -2.04
C LEU A 84 -11.69 20.29 -1.22
N SER A 85 -11.55 19.77 0.01
CA SER A 85 -12.68 19.46 0.90
C SER A 85 -13.50 20.69 1.29
N VAL A 86 -12.91 21.89 1.21
CA VAL A 86 -13.62 23.16 1.44
C VAL A 86 -14.11 23.78 0.14
N MET A 87 -13.24 23.86 -0.86
CA MET A 87 -13.52 24.61 -2.08
C MET A 87 -14.53 23.92 -3.00
N VAL A 88 -14.53 22.59 -3.07
CA VAL A 88 -15.48 21.86 -3.89
C VAL A 88 -16.92 22.05 -3.39
N PRO A 89 -17.25 21.86 -2.10
CA PRO A 89 -18.58 22.16 -1.58
C PRO A 89 -19.00 23.62 -1.81
N LEU A 90 -18.09 24.58 -1.60
CA LEU A 90 -18.36 26.01 -1.86
C LEU A 90 -18.69 26.25 -3.35
N CYS A 91 -17.97 25.61 -4.26
CA CYS A 91 -18.24 25.68 -5.69
C CYS A 91 -19.62 25.11 -6.03
N LEU A 92 -19.96 23.95 -5.51
CA LEU A 92 -21.25 23.31 -5.72
C LEU A 92 -22.41 24.17 -5.18
N LEU A 93 -22.25 24.76 -3.99
CA LEU A 93 -23.21 25.69 -3.41
C LEU A 93 -23.36 26.95 -4.29
N ALA A 94 -22.28 27.52 -4.77
CA ALA A 94 -22.31 28.65 -5.66
C ALA A 94 -23.01 28.35 -7.02
N MET A 95 -22.73 27.17 -7.58
CA MET A 95 -23.41 26.71 -8.80
C MET A 95 -24.90 26.51 -8.55
N LEU A 96 -25.31 25.86 -7.47
CA LEU A 96 -26.71 25.68 -7.08
C LEU A 96 -27.41 27.02 -6.88
N TRP A 97 -26.76 27.95 -6.19
CA TRP A 97 -27.29 29.30 -5.97
C TRP A 97 -27.54 30.07 -7.26
N LYS A 98 -26.62 29.97 -8.25
CA LYS A 98 -26.79 30.56 -9.57
C LYS A 98 -28.00 29.97 -10.30
N VAL A 99 -28.16 28.64 -10.28
CA VAL A 99 -29.32 27.96 -10.89
C VAL A 99 -30.63 28.41 -10.23
N LEU A 100 -30.72 28.45 -8.91
CA LEU A 100 -31.92 28.84 -8.19
C LEU A 100 -32.33 30.31 -8.43
N ARG A 101 -31.35 31.20 -8.64
CA ARG A 101 -31.59 32.60 -8.91
C ARG A 101 -31.88 32.94 -10.38
N LYS A 102 -31.84 31.97 -11.31
CA LYS A 102 -32.01 32.17 -12.77
C LYS A 102 -31.16 33.34 -13.32
N ARG A 103 -29.98 33.57 -12.78
CA ARG A 103 -29.24 34.85 -12.93
C ARG A 103 -28.24 34.87 -14.07
N ASP A 104 -27.93 33.76 -14.69
CA ASP A 104 -26.91 33.70 -15.73
C ASP A 104 -27.49 33.21 -17.07
N ASN A 105 -27.09 33.88 -18.14
CA ASN A 105 -27.29 33.42 -19.49
C ASN A 105 -26.34 32.24 -19.74
N PRO A 106 -26.81 30.98 -19.87
CA PRO A 106 -25.95 29.78 -19.85
C PRO A 106 -24.90 29.81 -20.96
N GLU A 107 -25.16 30.45 -22.07
CA GLU A 107 -24.22 30.55 -23.21
C GLU A 107 -23.01 31.43 -22.93
N LYS A 108 -23.15 32.55 -22.24
CA LYS A 108 -22.03 33.40 -21.85
C LYS A 108 -21.14 32.77 -20.80
N ALA A 109 -21.76 32.07 -19.83
CA ALA A 109 -21.01 31.39 -18.77
C ALA A 109 -20.17 30.19 -19.30
N ALA A 110 -20.65 29.53 -20.35
CA ALA A 110 -19.93 28.39 -20.94
C ALA A 110 -18.71 28.80 -21.77
N SER A 111 -18.72 29.96 -22.42
CA SER A 111 -17.63 30.42 -23.27
C SER A 111 -16.36 30.88 -22.51
N GLU A 112 -16.50 31.20 -21.22
CA GLU A 112 -15.39 31.69 -20.36
C GLU A 112 -14.73 30.60 -19.53
N GLN A 113 -15.22 29.36 -19.58
CA GLN A 113 -14.71 28.26 -18.76
C GLN A 113 -13.56 27.49 -19.42
N LEU A 114 -12.55 27.10 -18.64
CA LEU A 114 -11.38 26.35 -19.13
C LEU A 114 -11.76 25.00 -19.75
N ILE A 115 -12.78 24.33 -19.19
CA ILE A 115 -13.32 23.07 -19.72
C ILE A 115 -14.83 23.05 -19.66
N SER A 116 -15.45 22.22 -20.49
CA SER A 116 -16.90 22.01 -20.46
C SER A 116 -17.37 21.47 -19.10
N THR A 117 -18.61 21.77 -18.76
CA THR A 117 -19.23 21.33 -17.50
C THR A 117 -19.24 19.80 -17.35
N ASN A 118 -19.37 19.07 -18.48
CA ASN A 118 -19.38 17.60 -18.45
C ASN A 118 -18.03 17.03 -18.01
N TYR A 119 -16.90 17.56 -18.47
CA TYR A 119 -15.58 17.11 -18.05
C TYR A 119 -15.27 17.48 -16.59
N PHE A 120 -15.75 18.63 -16.14
CA PHE A 120 -15.65 18.98 -14.71
C PHE A 120 -16.36 17.98 -13.83
N TRP A 121 -17.61 17.64 -14.16
CA TRP A 121 -18.37 16.62 -13.43
C TRP A 121 -17.73 15.24 -13.50
N LEU A 122 -17.21 14.85 -14.66
CA LEU A 122 -16.51 13.57 -14.80
C LEU A 122 -15.32 13.47 -13.85
N LEU A 123 -14.47 14.51 -13.80
CA LEU A 123 -13.30 14.54 -12.93
C LEU A 123 -13.70 14.57 -11.44
N LEU A 124 -14.73 15.34 -11.10
CA LEU A 124 -15.23 15.41 -9.74
C LEU A 124 -15.82 14.09 -9.26
N LEU A 125 -16.70 13.47 -10.06
CA LEU A 125 -17.30 12.17 -9.75
C LEU A 125 -16.24 11.08 -9.67
N PHE A 126 -15.28 11.06 -10.58
CA PHE A 126 -14.14 10.16 -10.51
C PHE A 126 -13.39 10.31 -9.19
N SER A 127 -13.12 11.56 -8.78
CA SER A 127 -12.36 11.83 -7.54
C SER A 127 -13.12 11.43 -6.29
N VAL A 128 -14.41 11.75 -6.21
CA VAL A 128 -15.26 11.38 -5.08
C VAL A 128 -15.40 9.85 -4.99
N PHE A 129 -15.69 9.20 -6.11
CA PHE A 129 -15.82 7.75 -6.16
C PHE A 129 -14.51 7.03 -5.79
N SER A 130 -13.38 7.50 -6.35
CA SER A 130 -12.06 6.95 -6.02
C SER A 130 -11.70 7.14 -4.56
N TYR A 131 -12.01 8.30 -3.96
CA TYR A 131 -11.79 8.55 -2.54
C TYR A 131 -12.65 7.64 -1.66
N VAL A 132 -13.93 7.48 -1.98
CA VAL A 132 -14.85 6.57 -1.26
C VAL A 132 -14.38 5.11 -1.38
N LEU A 133 -13.98 4.68 -2.58
CA LEU A 133 -13.45 3.34 -2.79
C LEU A 133 -12.16 3.12 -2.00
N TRP A 134 -11.22 4.07 -2.06
CA TRP A 134 -9.97 4.03 -1.34
C TRP A 134 -10.19 3.90 0.18
N ILE A 135 -11.08 4.72 0.75
CA ILE A 135 -11.34 4.73 2.20
C ILE A 135 -12.04 3.43 2.66
N ARG A 136 -12.78 2.79 1.76
CA ARG A 136 -13.49 1.52 2.01
C ARG A 136 -12.60 0.30 1.82
N THR A 137 -11.49 0.42 1.08
CA THR A 137 -10.57 -0.69 0.81
C THR A 137 -9.46 -0.75 1.85
N PHE A 138 -8.44 0.06 1.73
CA PHE A 138 -7.23 0.00 2.54
C PHE A 138 -6.92 1.31 3.28
N ALA A 139 -7.39 2.44 2.79
CA ALA A 139 -7.11 3.78 3.29
C ALA A 139 -5.60 4.05 3.53
N ILE A 140 -4.72 3.50 2.67
CA ILE A 140 -3.28 3.73 2.71
C ILE A 140 -2.95 4.88 1.78
N TYR A 141 -2.31 5.95 2.30
CA TYR A 141 -2.08 7.21 1.56
C TYR A 141 -1.40 7.02 0.20
N ARG A 142 -0.40 6.14 0.10
CA ARG A 142 0.31 5.88 -1.19
C ARG A 142 -0.61 5.39 -2.32
N TYR A 143 -1.78 4.89 -2.02
CA TYR A 143 -2.77 4.46 -3.03
C TYR A 143 -3.68 5.60 -3.49
N LEU A 144 -3.56 6.80 -2.90
CA LEU A 144 -4.20 8.03 -3.38
C LEU A 144 -3.44 8.71 -4.51
N LEU A 145 -2.29 8.17 -4.95
CA LEU A 145 -1.45 8.80 -5.98
C LEU A 145 -2.22 9.31 -7.21
N PRO A 146 -3.20 8.60 -7.79
CA PRO A 146 -3.99 9.13 -8.90
C PRO A 146 -4.75 10.42 -8.55
N LEU A 147 -5.34 10.48 -7.34
CA LEU A 147 -6.03 11.68 -6.86
C LEU A 147 -5.04 12.80 -6.51
N ASP A 148 -3.89 12.45 -5.98
CA ASP A 148 -2.80 13.37 -5.66
C ASP A 148 -2.34 14.10 -6.92
N LEU A 149 -2.12 13.39 -8.02
CA LEU A 149 -1.70 13.94 -9.29
C LEU A 149 -2.73 14.91 -9.91
N ILE A 150 -4.03 14.63 -9.78
CA ILE A 150 -5.09 15.47 -10.36
C ILE A 150 -5.60 16.54 -9.39
N SER A 151 -5.19 16.52 -8.13
CA SER A 151 -5.68 17.45 -7.09
C SER A 151 -5.50 18.92 -7.46
N GLY A 152 -4.34 19.30 -8.00
CA GLY A 152 -4.06 20.64 -8.46
C GLY A 152 -4.94 21.08 -9.63
N LEU A 153 -5.22 20.16 -10.57
CA LEU A 153 -6.15 20.41 -11.67
C LEU A 153 -7.56 20.66 -11.16
N ILE A 154 -8.04 19.84 -10.21
CA ILE A 154 -9.39 20.02 -9.64
C ILE A 154 -9.49 21.34 -8.89
N LEU A 155 -8.45 21.75 -8.15
CA LEU A 155 -8.39 23.09 -7.52
C LEU A 155 -8.51 24.19 -8.54
N LEU A 156 -7.75 24.13 -9.64
CA LEU A 156 -7.80 25.13 -10.74
C LEU A 156 -9.19 25.20 -11.35
N LEU A 157 -9.81 24.06 -11.67
CA LEU A 157 -11.14 23.99 -12.27
C LEU A 157 -12.24 24.46 -11.32
N THR A 158 -12.08 24.22 -10.04
CA THR A 158 -12.99 24.72 -8.99
C THR A 158 -12.91 26.23 -8.88
N LEU A 159 -11.70 26.80 -8.90
CA LEU A 159 -11.49 28.24 -8.94
C LEU A 159 -12.06 28.88 -10.20
N ASP A 160 -11.92 28.20 -11.33
CA ASP A 160 -12.47 28.66 -12.63
C ASP A 160 -13.99 28.84 -12.57
N ARG A 161 -14.70 28.05 -11.80
CA ARG A 161 -16.15 28.15 -11.56
C ARG A 161 -16.53 29.19 -10.51
N LEU A 162 -15.66 29.45 -9.54
CA LEU A 162 -15.91 30.40 -8.44
C LEU A 162 -15.57 31.84 -8.82
N ILE A 163 -14.53 32.05 -9.61
CA ILE A 163 -13.96 33.37 -9.89
C ILE A 163 -14.03 33.67 -11.39
N SER A 164 -14.84 34.66 -11.79
CA SER A 164 -14.98 35.05 -13.19
C SER A 164 -13.79 35.90 -13.71
N ASN A 165 -13.17 36.69 -12.83
CA ASN A 165 -12.06 37.57 -13.25
C ASN A 165 -10.76 36.78 -13.41
N SER A 166 -10.21 36.70 -14.62
CA SER A 166 -9.01 35.93 -14.96
C SER A 166 -7.80 36.28 -14.12
N SER A 167 -7.53 37.55 -13.89
CA SER A 167 -6.34 38.00 -13.12
C SER A 167 -6.49 37.56 -11.64
N ARG A 168 -7.66 37.74 -11.05
CA ARG A 168 -7.92 37.26 -9.66
C ARG A 168 -7.81 35.74 -9.54
N LYS A 169 -8.32 35.02 -10.52
CA LYS A 169 -8.23 33.56 -10.59
C LYS A 169 -6.79 33.08 -10.54
N VAL A 170 -5.92 33.65 -11.39
CA VAL A 170 -4.49 33.33 -11.45
C VAL A 170 -3.82 33.66 -10.11
N ILE A 171 -4.05 34.87 -9.57
CA ILE A 171 -3.48 35.26 -8.27
C ILE A 171 -3.87 34.29 -7.17
N VAL A 172 -5.16 33.97 -7.03
CA VAL A 172 -5.64 33.05 -6.00
C VAL A 172 -5.05 31.66 -6.21
N PHE A 173 -5.00 31.17 -7.45
CA PHE A 173 -4.41 29.85 -7.74
C PHE A 173 -2.93 29.81 -7.37
N VAL A 174 -2.15 30.84 -7.73
CA VAL A 174 -0.73 30.91 -7.38
C VAL A 174 -0.54 30.95 -5.86
N LEU A 175 -1.33 31.74 -5.14
CA LEU A 175 -1.28 31.80 -3.66
C LEU A 175 -1.59 30.43 -3.04
N LEU A 176 -2.60 29.72 -3.51
CA LEU A 176 -2.94 28.38 -3.03
C LEU A 176 -1.86 27.35 -3.37
N ALA A 177 -1.25 27.45 -4.57
CA ALA A 177 -0.15 26.59 -4.97
C ALA A 177 1.09 26.83 -4.10
N VAL A 178 1.48 28.09 -3.88
CA VAL A 178 2.60 28.46 -3.01
C VAL A 178 2.33 28.00 -1.57
N PHE A 179 1.13 28.24 -1.06
CA PHE A 179 0.72 27.74 0.27
C PHE A 179 0.84 26.21 0.34
N SER A 180 0.30 25.50 -0.65
CA SER A 180 0.36 24.02 -0.67
C SER A 180 1.79 23.52 -0.68
N ILE A 181 2.67 24.11 -1.50
CA ILE A 181 4.09 23.72 -1.58
C ILE A 181 4.82 24.04 -0.26
N ALA A 182 4.63 25.24 0.27
CA ALA A 182 5.30 25.67 1.50
C ALA A 182 4.84 24.86 2.74
N TRP A 183 3.57 24.48 2.77
CA TRP A 183 2.99 23.73 3.89
C TRP A 183 3.26 22.26 3.81
N SER A 184 3.35 21.68 2.61
CA SER A 184 3.54 20.25 2.42
C SER A 184 4.93 19.81 2.87
N LYS A 185 4.97 18.74 3.65
CA LYS A 185 6.21 18.05 3.99
C LYS A 185 6.15 16.67 3.36
N PRO A 186 7.03 16.37 2.40
CA PRO A 186 7.12 15.05 1.82
C PRO A 186 7.57 14.05 2.89
N PHE A 187 7.35 12.77 2.60
CA PHE A 187 7.89 11.69 3.42
C PHE A 187 9.39 11.87 3.62
N PRO A 188 9.88 11.85 4.88
CA PRO A 188 11.31 11.72 5.11
C PRO A 188 11.74 10.37 4.51
N ARG A 189 12.60 10.44 3.50
CA ARG A 189 13.23 9.25 2.94
C ARG A 189 14.68 9.24 3.38
N GLU A 190 15.04 8.26 4.18
CA GLU A 190 16.43 7.94 4.37
C GLU A 190 17.00 7.49 3.03
N ARG A 191 17.99 8.21 2.54
CA ARG A 191 18.67 7.86 1.30
C ARG A 191 19.89 7.04 1.64
N ILE A 192 19.85 5.77 1.31
CA ILE A 192 21.06 4.93 1.36
C ILE A 192 21.95 5.34 0.18
N PRO A 193 23.24 5.64 0.40
CA PRO A 193 24.15 5.99 -0.68
C PRO A 193 24.20 4.88 -1.73
N TYR A 194 24.00 5.24 -2.99
CA TYR A 194 24.07 4.27 -4.09
C TYR A 194 25.49 3.71 -4.20
N ARG A 195 25.64 2.41 -4.01
CA ARG A 195 26.89 1.68 -4.19
C ARG A 195 26.77 0.81 -5.46
N ARG A 196 27.54 1.12 -6.47
CA ARG A 196 27.44 0.46 -7.80
C ARG A 196 27.58 -1.07 -7.79
N LYS A 197 28.35 -1.62 -6.83
CA LYS A 197 28.67 -3.05 -6.79
C LYS A 197 27.95 -3.83 -5.68
N ASP A 198 27.47 -3.15 -4.65
CA ASP A 198 26.90 -3.80 -3.48
C ASP A 198 25.85 -2.89 -2.84
N TRP A 199 24.70 -2.77 -3.51
CA TRP A 199 23.59 -1.94 -3.05
C TRP A 199 23.03 -2.45 -1.72
N PHE A 200 22.87 -3.76 -1.61
CA PHE A 200 22.28 -4.38 -0.43
C PHE A 200 23.26 -4.57 0.72
N GLY A 201 24.56 -4.64 0.45
CA GLY A 201 25.62 -4.81 1.41
C GLY A 201 25.45 -6.07 2.28
N VAL A 202 24.89 -7.13 1.70
CA VAL A 202 24.61 -8.37 2.43
C VAL A 202 25.92 -9.12 2.69
N GLN A 203 26.26 -9.30 3.96
CA GLN A 203 27.38 -10.12 4.40
C GLN A 203 26.82 -11.25 5.27
N LEU A 204 26.81 -12.45 4.71
CA LEU A 204 26.35 -13.63 5.40
C LEU A 204 27.34 -14.03 6.50
N SER A 205 26.80 -14.50 7.63
CA SER A 205 27.60 -15.14 8.67
C SER A 205 28.11 -16.52 8.19
N PRO A 206 29.13 -17.08 8.82
CA PRO A 206 29.65 -18.41 8.43
C PRO A 206 28.57 -19.50 8.40
N THR A 207 27.65 -19.49 9.34
CA THR A 207 26.57 -20.48 9.39
C THR A 207 25.47 -20.19 8.39
N ALA A 208 25.22 -18.92 8.03
CA ALA A 208 24.28 -18.55 6.98
C ALA A 208 24.81 -18.83 5.57
N SER A 209 26.12 -19.00 5.45
CA SER A 209 26.79 -19.40 4.19
C SER A 209 26.87 -20.93 4.02
N ALA A 210 26.42 -21.71 5.01
CA ALA A 210 26.45 -23.15 4.95
C ALA A 210 25.43 -23.67 3.92
N PRO A 211 25.83 -24.53 2.95
CA PRO A 211 24.93 -25.03 1.93
C PRO A 211 23.84 -25.93 2.52
N ASN A 212 22.77 -26.10 1.75
CA ASN A 212 21.60 -26.94 2.13
C ASN A 212 20.94 -26.50 3.44
N THR A 213 20.79 -25.18 3.61
CA THR A 213 20.05 -24.58 4.74
C THR A 213 18.61 -24.25 4.34
N LEU A 214 17.66 -24.54 5.22
CA LEU A 214 16.27 -24.04 5.09
C LEU A 214 16.10 -22.79 5.93
N PHE A 215 15.93 -21.65 5.28
CA PHE A 215 15.65 -20.40 5.96
C PHE A 215 14.14 -20.18 6.16
N VAL A 216 13.76 -19.78 7.36
CA VAL A 216 12.39 -19.47 7.75
C VAL A 216 12.28 -17.98 8.11
N ILE A 217 11.58 -17.23 7.26
CA ILE A 217 11.29 -15.81 7.54
C ILE A 217 10.11 -15.74 8.50
N LEU A 218 10.33 -15.12 9.67
CA LEU A 218 9.36 -15.08 10.78
C LEU A 218 8.57 -13.77 10.87
N GLN A 219 9.00 -12.69 10.22
CA GLN A 219 8.46 -11.37 10.44
C GLN A 219 7.96 -10.69 9.16
N HIS A 220 7.25 -9.55 9.34
CA HIS A 220 6.64 -8.78 8.25
C HIS A 220 7.68 -8.04 7.39
N GLY A 221 8.90 -7.85 7.88
CA GLY A 221 9.96 -7.13 7.19
C GLY A 221 10.26 -7.65 5.77
N PRO A 222 10.71 -6.81 4.84
CA PRO A 222 10.95 -7.18 3.44
C PRO A 222 12.28 -7.92 3.24
N LEU A 223 12.54 -8.99 3.98
CA LEU A 223 13.81 -9.73 3.99
C LEU A 223 14.10 -10.52 2.68
N GLY A 224 13.19 -10.47 1.70
CA GLY A 224 13.37 -11.17 0.43
C GLY A 224 14.61 -10.75 -0.36
N TYR A 225 15.15 -9.56 -0.14
CA TYR A 225 16.37 -9.07 -0.80
C TYR A 225 17.64 -9.84 -0.40
N ILE A 226 17.61 -10.59 0.71
CA ILE A 226 18.72 -11.43 1.17
C ILE A 226 18.81 -12.72 0.35
N VAL A 227 17.68 -13.22 -0.14
CA VAL A 227 17.57 -14.51 -0.82
C VAL A 227 18.58 -14.70 -1.98
N PRO A 228 18.82 -13.72 -2.86
CA PRO A 228 19.79 -13.84 -3.94
C PRO A 228 21.26 -14.00 -3.49
N PHE A 229 21.56 -13.78 -2.22
CA PHE A 229 22.91 -13.89 -1.65
C PHE A 229 23.13 -15.22 -0.92
N LEU A 230 22.06 -16.00 -0.71
CA LEU A 230 22.17 -17.34 -0.12
C LEU A 230 22.72 -18.35 -1.12
N PRO A 231 23.36 -19.42 -0.67
CA PRO A 231 23.76 -20.53 -1.54
C PRO A 231 22.61 -21.09 -2.39
N ASP A 232 22.88 -21.48 -3.63
CA ASP A 232 21.87 -22.01 -4.57
C ASP A 232 21.14 -23.26 -4.06
N SER A 233 21.79 -24.02 -3.18
CA SER A 233 21.21 -25.22 -2.54
C SER A 233 20.20 -24.91 -1.44
N ASP A 234 20.13 -23.66 -0.99
CA ASP A 234 19.28 -23.28 0.12
C ASP A 234 17.82 -23.15 -0.32
N ARG A 235 16.95 -23.26 0.66
CA ARG A 235 15.51 -23.07 0.49
C ARG A 235 15.03 -21.98 1.44
N VAL A 236 14.04 -21.24 1.01
CA VAL A 236 13.46 -20.17 1.84
C VAL A 236 11.95 -20.35 1.91
N ILE A 237 11.40 -20.32 3.11
CA ILE A 237 9.97 -20.27 3.34
C ILE A 237 9.66 -19.07 4.23
N ARG A 238 8.49 -18.48 4.04
CA ARG A 238 7.99 -17.42 4.90
C ARG A 238 6.73 -17.90 5.59
N ILE A 239 6.75 -17.98 6.93
CA ILE A 239 5.59 -18.43 7.71
C ILE A 239 4.83 -17.28 8.35
N ASN A 240 5.46 -16.13 8.58
CA ASN A 240 4.80 -14.93 9.06
C ASN A 240 4.92 -13.79 8.04
N GLY A 241 3.87 -12.98 7.93
CA GLY A 241 3.77 -11.85 7.01
C GLY A 241 2.38 -11.24 7.12
N ASN A 242 1.99 -10.43 6.11
CA ASN A 242 0.64 -9.87 6.06
C ASN A 242 -0.48 -10.93 6.12
N MET A 243 -0.17 -12.16 5.69
CA MET A 243 -1.03 -13.33 5.83
C MET A 243 -0.19 -14.45 6.46
N PRO A 244 -0.31 -14.68 7.76
CA PRO A 244 0.40 -15.78 8.41
C PRO A 244 0.01 -17.12 7.80
N LEU A 245 1.02 -17.93 7.50
CA LEU A 245 0.81 -19.25 6.93
C LEU A 245 0.11 -20.16 7.96
N GLN A 246 -0.85 -20.94 7.51
CA GLN A 246 -1.55 -21.89 8.39
C GLN A 246 -1.35 -23.34 7.91
N PRO A 247 -1.03 -24.29 8.80
CA PRO A 247 -0.76 -25.68 8.43
C PRO A 247 -1.89 -26.39 7.68
N ASN A 248 -3.13 -25.97 7.88
CA ASN A 248 -4.32 -26.57 7.26
C ASN A 248 -4.60 -26.05 5.84
N THR A 249 -3.81 -25.13 5.31
CA THR A 249 -3.91 -24.67 3.92
C THR A 249 -2.94 -25.44 3.03
N HIS A 250 -3.20 -25.48 1.71
CA HIS A 250 -2.27 -26.15 0.78
C HIS A 250 -0.86 -25.54 0.84
N LEU A 251 -0.77 -24.21 0.96
CA LEU A 251 0.53 -23.53 1.08
C LEU A 251 1.24 -23.91 2.41
N GLY A 252 0.48 -24.04 3.49
CA GLY A 252 0.99 -24.50 4.78
C GLY A 252 1.43 -25.95 4.76
N GLN A 253 0.67 -26.84 4.09
CA GLN A 253 1.04 -28.24 3.90
C GLN A 253 2.32 -28.40 3.09
N GLU A 254 2.49 -27.58 2.03
CA GLU A 254 3.73 -27.57 1.26
C GLU A 254 4.92 -27.08 2.09
N ALA A 255 4.74 -26.07 2.94
CA ALA A 255 5.78 -25.65 3.87
C ALA A 255 6.13 -26.77 4.89
N MET A 256 5.12 -27.46 5.45
CA MET A 256 5.34 -28.60 6.34
C MET A 256 6.08 -29.75 5.63
N ARG A 257 5.74 -30.02 4.37
CA ARG A 257 6.44 -31.03 3.53
C ARG A 257 7.91 -30.65 3.36
N LEU A 258 8.20 -29.39 3.02
CA LEU A 258 9.57 -28.89 2.88
C LEU A 258 10.34 -29.02 4.20
N ILE A 259 9.74 -28.62 5.31
CA ILE A 259 10.34 -28.72 6.66
C ILE A 259 10.63 -30.18 7.01
N SER A 260 9.67 -31.09 6.81
CA SER A 260 9.82 -32.51 7.18
C SER A 260 10.90 -33.22 6.36
N GLN A 261 10.95 -32.96 5.05
CA GLN A 261 11.90 -33.57 4.14
C GLN A 261 13.32 -32.95 4.20
N HIS A 262 13.44 -31.78 4.82
CA HIS A 262 14.73 -31.11 4.90
C HIS A 262 15.67 -31.80 5.91
N THR A 263 16.88 -32.14 5.46
CA THR A 263 17.89 -32.86 6.28
C THR A 263 19.01 -31.94 6.77
N GLY A 264 19.13 -30.75 6.21
CA GLY A 264 20.13 -29.75 6.58
C GLY A 264 19.72 -28.89 7.78
N PRO A 265 20.51 -27.88 8.13
CA PRO A 265 20.17 -26.92 9.16
C PRO A 265 18.90 -26.14 8.79
N ILE A 266 18.06 -25.82 9.80
CA ILE A 266 16.95 -24.89 9.66
C ILE A 266 17.31 -23.63 10.45
N ARG A 267 17.18 -22.46 9.82
CA ARG A 267 17.55 -21.19 10.47
C ARG A 267 16.46 -20.14 10.24
N SER A 268 16.31 -19.23 11.20
CA SER A 268 15.41 -18.08 11.04
C SER A 268 16.09 -16.96 10.25
N LEU A 269 15.26 -16.12 9.62
CA LEU A 269 15.63 -14.76 9.21
C LEU A 269 14.69 -13.79 9.90
N THR A 270 15.23 -12.89 10.73
CA THR A 270 14.45 -11.95 11.54
C THR A 270 15.13 -10.59 11.58
N GLU A 271 14.33 -9.52 11.52
CA GLU A 271 14.76 -8.12 11.61
C GLU A 271 14.75 -7.64 13.08
N TYR A 272 13.76 -8.08 13.86
CA TYR A 272 13.52 -7.73 15.25
C TYR A 272 13.61 -8.95 16.17
N PRO A 273 13.64 -8.74 17.49
CA PRO A 273 13.47 -9.85 18.43
C PRO A 273 12.20 -10.63 18.15
N VAL A 274 12.29 -11.96 18.21
CA VAL A 274 11.14 -12.85 17.98
C VAL A 274 10.16 -12.73 19.14
N ASP A 275 8.93 -12.41 18.85
CA ASP A 275 7.87 -12.27 19.84
C ASP A 275 7.12 -13.59 20.10
N GLU A 276 6.14 -13.55 21.00
CA GLU A 276 5.34 -14.73 21.34
C GLU A 276 4.47 -15.22 20.18
N THR A 277 4.05 -14.30 19.31
CA THR A 277 3.24 -14.63 18.11
C THR A 277 4.07 -15.43 17.12
N ASP A 278 5.32 -15.01 16.89
CA ASP A 278 6.27 -15.71 16.03
C ASP A 278 6.58 -17.10 16.57
N ARG A 279 6.82 -17.22 17.90
CA ARG A 279 7.06 -18.53 18.56
C ARG A 279 5.84 -19.45 18.48
N ALA A 280 4.64 -18.90 18.69
CA ALA A 280 3.40 -19.67 18.57
C ALA A 280 3.20 -20.16 17.13
N LEU A 281 3.57 -19.34 16.15
CA LEU A 281 3.48 -19.72 14.75
C LEU A 281 4.49 -20.81 14.38
N LEU A 282 5.77 -20.68 14.82
CA LEU A 282 6.77 -21.74 14.67
C LEU A 282 6.29 -23.06 15.25
N ASN A 283 5.72 -23.04 16.47
CA ASN A 283 5.19 -24.23 17.14
C ASN A 283 4.10 -24.94 16.33
N LYS A 284 3.26 -24.22 15.57
CA LYS A 284 2.26 -24.83 14.67
C LYS A 284 2.89 -25.65 13.54
N PHE A 285 4.14 -25.33 13.17
CA PHE A 285 4.91 -26.06 12.17
C PHE A 285 5.87 -27.09 12.78
N GLY A 286 5.76 -27.38 14.09
CA GLY A 286 6.64 -28.30 14.79
C GLY A 286 8.08 -27.80 14.91
N LEU A 287 8.28 -26.48 14.97
CA LEU A 287 9.58 -25.83 15.02
C LEU A 287 9.76 -25.06 16.33
N VAL A 288 11.00 -25.04 16.85
CA VAL A 288 11.39 -24.30 18.05
C VAL A 288 12.67 -23.50 17.75
N LEU A 289 12.68 -22.22 18.11
CA LEU A 289 13.82 -21.34 17.93
C LEU A 289 14.81 -21.48 19.08
N ASP A 290 16.10 -21.67 18.78
CA ASP A 290 17.19 -21.60 19.73
C ASP A 290 17.83 -20.20 19.69
N GLU A 291 17.40 -19.33 20.61
CA GLU A 291 17.87 -17.96 20.71
C GLU A 291 19.30 -17.83 21.23
N THR A 292 19.92 -18.91 21.71
CA THR A 292 21.32 -18.93 22.16
C THR A 292 22.29 -19.10 20.99
N ARG A 293 21.80 -19.60 19.84
CA ARG A 293 22.57 -19.87 18.61
C ARG A 293 22.20 -18.94 17.49
N CYS A 294 22.34 -17.64 17.75
CA CYS A 294 22.03 -16.60 16.77
C CYS A 294 23.30 -15.91 16.27
N GLU A 295 23.28 -15.50 15.01
CA GLU A 295 24.32 -14.70 14.36
C GLU A 295 23.68 -13.52 13.63
N ASN A 296 24.48 -12.47 13.38
CA ASN A 296 24.05 -11.31 12.62
C ASN A 296 24.42 -11.46 11.15
N ILE A 297 23.49 -11.09 10.27
CA ILE A 297 23.71 -10.84 8.85
C ILE A 297 23.76 -9.33 8.68
N SER A 298 24.90 -8.81 8.25
CA SER A 298 25.05 -7.37 8.00
C SER A 298 24.41 -7.01 6.67
N THR A 299 23.64 -5.92 6.65
CA THR A 299 23.06 -5.36 5.42
C THR A 299 23.17 -3.83 5.42
N SER A 300 22.97 -3.22 4.24
CA SER A 300 22.94 -1.75 4.13
C SER A 300 21.63 -1.13 4.64
N PHE A 301 20.60 -1.94 4.92
CA PHE A 301 19.27 -1.46 5.29
C PHE A 301 19.00 -1.63 6.78
N GLU A 302 19.20 -2.82 7.30
CA GLU A 302 18.80 -3.20 8.65
C GLU A 302 19.71 -4.29 9.19
N GLN A 303 19.67 -4.47 10.51
CA GLN A 303 20.35 -5.60 11.15
C GLN A 303 19.43 -6.81 11.09
N VAL A 304 19.89 -7.86 10.46
CA VAL A 304 19.16 -9.13 10.34
C VAL A 304 19.84 -10.18 11.22
N LYS A 305 19.03 -10.92 11.96
CA LYS A 305 19.49 -12.06 12.76
C LYS A 305 19.08 -13.37 12.10
N THR A 306 19.98 -14.34 12.20
CA THR A 306 19.71 -15.73 11.86
C THR A 306 19.98 -16.60 13.07
N CYS A 307 18.99 -17.36 13.52
CA CYS A 307 19.11 -18.25 14.67
C CYS A 307 18.81 -19.69 14.26
N LEU A 308 19.39 -20.66 14.97
CA LEU A 308 19.09 -22.07 14.72
C LEU A 308 17.63 -22.38 15.09
N ILE A 309 16.98 -23.19 14.26
CA ILE A 309 15.64 -23.73 14.49
C ILE A 309 15.74 -25.25 14.61
N MET A 310 15.15 -25.80 15.64
CA MET A 310 15.06 -27.24 15.87
C MET A 310 13.66 -27.77 15.53
N LYS A 311 13.59 -28.97 14.99
CA LYS A 311 12.32 -29.71 14.89
C LYS A 311 11.92 -30.19 16.27
N LYS A 312 10.65 -30.00 16.61
CA LYS A 312 10.07 -30.51 17.85
C LYS A 312 9.93 -32.03 17.73
N GLU A 313 10.46 -32.77 18.69
CA GLU A 313 10.28 -34.23 18.79
C GLU A 313 8.82 -34.59 19.06
#